data_90bc8770918e6697adde3ca27e9b690b
#
_entry.id   90bc8770918e6697adde3ca27e9b690b
#
_cell.length_a   1.000
_cell.length_b   1.000
_cell.length_c   1.000
_cell.angle_alpha   90.00
_cell.angle_beta   90.00
_cell.angle_gamma   90.00
#
_symmetry.space_group_name_H-M   'P 1'
#
loop_
_entity.id
_entity.type
_entity.pdbx_description
1 polymer ?
#
loop_
_entity_poly.entity_id
_entity_poly.type
_entity_poly.pdbx_seq_one_letter_code
_entity_poly.pdbx_strand_id
1 'polypeptide(L)'
;SNRLYRNSRGVELRGNIGNKVGFYSYALENQVRFPEFLNEKYDANGSVTGTTLAKKFKDNGRDFFNVAGHITFSPIEEITVQFGHDKNFIGNGYRSLILSNDATPNTFLKLNTKAWKFNYMNLYSLHTDSKGFDGNSPTRRKYSALHHLSLNLGKNLTLGVWENVIFDRQDSLETDRFEVDYFNPLIFYRAVEHGLNSSDNILLGMDWKWNFLSRFSFYGQFVLDEFIKDDFFSATTSWVNKWGYQAGLKYINVGGLNNLDAQFEINQVRP
;
A
#
# COMPACT_ATOMS: atom_id res chain seq x y z
N SER A 1 16.82 -17.07 -29.16
CA SER A 1 15.69 -16.14 -29.41
C SER A 1 15.36 -15.45 -28.12
N ASN A 2 15.64 -14.15 -28.00
CA ASN A 2 15.34 -13.35 -26.78
C ASN A 2 13.89 -12.85 -26.76
N ARG A 3 12.93 -13.70 -27.13
CA ARG A 3 11.54 -13.31 -27.11
C ARG A 3 11.05 -13.17 -25.67
N LEU A 4 10.56 -11.99 -25.31
CA LEU A 4 9.90 -11.72 -24.03
C LEU A 4 8.52 -12.40 -24.00
N TYR A 5 8.15 -12.99 -22.87
CA TYR A 5 6.84 -13.61 -22.70
C TYR A 5 6.44 -13.63 -21.21
N ARG A 6 5.17 -13.70 -20.99
CA ARG A 6 4.56 -14.07 -19.71
C ARG A 6 3.50 -15.12 -19.96
N ASN A 7 3.63 -16.26 -19.29
CA ASN A 7 2.64 -17.31 -19.26
C ASN A 7 2.14 -17.43 -17.82
N SER A 8 0.86 -17.13 -17.61
CA SER A 8 0.22 -17.20 -16.30
C SER A 8 -0.94 -18.18 -16.38
N ARG A 9 -1.01 -19.09 -15.43
CA ARG A 9 -2.09 -20.06 -15.30
C ARG A 9 -2.42 -20.27 -13.82
N GLY A 10 -3.67 -20.47 -13.52
CA GLY A 10 -4.10 -20.64 -12.14
C GLY A 10 -5.60 -20.71 -12.00
N VAL A 11 -6.04 -20.54 -10.78
CA VAL A 11 -7.44 -20.56 -10.38
C VAL A 11 -7.78 -19.34 -9.56
N GLU A 12 -9.01 -18.87 -9.71
CA GLU A 12 -9.60 -17.81 -8.91
C GLU A 12 -10.93 -18.34 -8.34
N LEU A 13 -11.16 -18.09 -7.06
CA LEU A 13 -12.37 -18.44 -6.36
C LEU A 13 -12.89 -17.22 -5.63
N ARG A 14 -14.16 -16.90 -5.82
CA ARG A 14 -14.86 -15.85 -5.09
C ARG A 14 -16.30 -16.25 -4.82
N GLY A 15 -16.83 -15.78 -3.69
CA GLY A 15 -18.20 -16.07 -3.33
C GLY A 15 -18.64 -15.33 -2.09
N ASN A 16 -19.92 -15.51 -1.76
CA ASN A 16 -20.54 -14.95 -0.56
C ASN A 16 -21.28 -16.03 0.19
N ILE A 17 -21.27 -15.93 1.51
CA ILE A 17 -22.10 -16.72 2.42
C ILE A 17 -23.12 -15.79 3.05
N GLY A 18 -24.34 -15.86 2.59
CA GLY A 18 -25.37 -14.87 2.89
C GLY A 18 -24.98 -13.49 2.37
N ASN A 19 -25.37 -12.45 3.11
CA ASN A 19 -25.10 -11.04 2.78
C ASN A 19 -24.00 -10.40 3.64
N LYS A 20 -23.37 -11.17 4.53
CA LYS A 20 -22.42 -10.63 5.52
C LYS A 20 -20.99 -11.11 5.35
N VAL A 21 -20.77 -12.27 4.73
CA VAL A 21 -19.45 -12.86 4.58
C VAL A 21 -19.12 -12.99 3.10
N GLY A 22 -18.02 -12.39 2.68
CA GLY A 22 -17.44 -12.57 1.35
C GLY A 22 -16.09 -13.25 1.44
N PHE A 23 -15.70 -13.97 0.41
CA PHE A 23 -14.36 -14.53 0.29
C PHE A 23 -13.83 -14.39 -1.13
N TYR A 24 -12.53 -14.24 -1.22
CA TYR A 24 -11.79 -14.16 -2.46
C TYR A 24 -10.45 -14.87 -2.29
N SER A 25 -10.04 -15.63 -3.30
CA SER A 25 -8.71 -16.25 -3.33
C SER A 25 -8.29 -16.51 -4.77
N TYR A 26 -7.00 -16.36 -5.05
CA TYR A 26 -6.41 -16.84 -6.30
C TYR A 26 -5.02 -17.42 -6.07
N ALA A 27 -4.65 -18.33 -6.96
CA ALA A 27 -3.31 -18.88 -7.05
C ALA A 27 -2.90 -18.93 -8.53
N LEU A 28 -1.85 -18.19 -8.88
CA LEU A 28 -1.34 -18.07 -10.25
C LEU A 28 0.12 -18.50 -10.31
N GLU A 29 0.42 -19.50 -11.11
CA GLU A 29 1.78 -19.81 -11.53
C GLU A 29 2.17 -18.91 -12.70
N ASN A 30 3.33 -18.28 -12.60
CA ASN A 30 3.83 -17.36 -13.62
C ASN A 30 5.20 -17.81 -14.11
N GLN A 31 5.32 -18.01 -15.40
CA GLN A 31 6.59 -18.22 -16.09
C GLN A 31 6.85 -17.02 -16.99
N VAL A 32 7.91 -16.28 -16.71
CA VAL A 32 8.16 -14.99 -17.36
C VAL A 32 9.59 -14.90 -17.84
N ARG A 33 9.79 -14.31 -19.01
CA ARG A 33 11.07 -13.77 -19.45
C ARG A 33 10.96 -12.26 -19.50
N PHE A 34 11.61 -11.62 -18.53
CA PHE A 34 11.63 -10.17 -18.42
C PHE A 34 12.64 -9.51 -19.39
N PRO A 35 12.43 -8.22 -19.71
CA PRO A 35 13.49 -7.37 -20.24
C PRO A 35 14.72 -7.33 -19.30
N GLU A 36 15.90 -7.08 -19.84
CA GLU A 36 17.17 -7.12 -19.11
C GLU A 36 17.17 -6.21 -17.88
N PHE A 37 16.68 -4.97 -18.01
CA PHE A 37 16.61 -4.01 -16.90
C PHE A 37 15.77 -4.50 -15.70
N LEU A 38 14.75 -5.34 -15.93
CA LEU A 38 13.97 -5.96 -14.86
C LEU A 38 14.68 -7.15 -14.24
N ASN A 39 15.45 -7.90 -15.03
CA ASN A 39 16.29 -8.98 -14.50
C ASN A 39 17.41 -8.43 -13.62
N GLU A 40 18.07 -7.34 -14.03
CA GLU A 40 19.08 -6.64 -13.23
C GLU A 40 18.52 -6.16 -11.91
N LYS A 41 17.34 -5.54 -11.94
CA LYS A 41 16.63 -5.10 -10.72
C LYS A 41 16.24 -6.28 -9.81
N TYR A 42 15.83 -7.40 -10.41
CA TYR A 42 15.56 -8.62 -9.66
C TYR A 42 16.82 -9.16 -9.00
N ASP A 43 17.91 -9.27 -9.74
CA ASP A 43 19.19 -9.81 -9.25
C ASP A 43 19.77 -8.94 -8.12
N ALA A 44 19.52 -7.64 -8.15
CA ALA A 44 19.92 -6.71 -7.09
C ALA A 44 19.06 -6.84 -5.81
N ASN A 45 17.77 -7.11 -5.94
CA ASN A 45 16.80 -7.05 -4.84
C ASN A 45 16.28 -8.44 -4.40
N GLY A 46 16.58 -9.51 -5.13
CA GLY A 46 16.09 -10.87 -4.86
C GLY A 46 14.59 -11.07 -5.12
N SER A 47 13.87 -10.02 -5.54
CA SER A 47 12.42 -10.09 -5.77
C SER A 47 11.98 -9.25 -6.96
N VAL A 48 10.94 -9.68 -7.65
CA VAL A 48 10.26 -8.89 -8.69
C VAL A 48 9.27 -7.95 -8.02
N THR A 49 9.28 -6.67 -8.41
CA THR A 49 8.36 -5.64 -7.89
C THR A 49 6.92 -6.13 -7.92
N GLY A 50 6.24 -6.05 -6.79
CA GLY A 50 4.85 -6.46 -6.64
C GLY A 50 4.60 -7.97 -6.62
N THR A 51 5.67 -8.77 -6.50
CA THR A 51 5.57 -10.24 -6.40
C THR A 51 6.43 -10.78 -5.26
N THR A 52 6.33 -12.06 -5.01
CA THR A 52 7.19 -12.78 -4.07
C THR A 52 8.55 -13.12 -4.72
N LEU A 53 9.36 -13.87 -4.00
CA LEU A 53 10.61 -14.43 -4.50
C LEU A 53 10.35 -15.30 -5.75
N ALA A 54 11.18 -15.15 -6.77
CA ALA A 54 11.09 -15.94 -7.99
C ALA A 54 12.29 -16.90 -8.11
N LYS A 55 12.06 -18.07 -8.70
CA LYS A 55 13.11 -19.03 -9.03
C LYS A 55 13.62 -18.81 -10.45
N LYS A 56 14.87 -19.16 -10.71
CA LYS A 56 15.39 -19.21 -12.08
C LYS A 56 14.66 -20.30 -12.87
N PHE A 57 14.27 -19.98 -14.11
CA PHE A 57 13.60 -20.88 -15.01
C PHE A 57 14.25 -20.81 -16.37
N LYS A 58 14.84 -21.91 -16.85
CA LYS A 58 15.68 -21.97 -18.07
C LYS A 58 16.76 -20.89 -18.07
N ASP A 59 17.27 -20.51 -19.22
CA ASP A 59 18.45 -19.66 -19.33
C ASP A 59 18.23 -18.21 -18.81
N ASN A 60 17.07 -17.60 -19.06
CA ASN A 60 16.79 -16.19 -18.68
C ASN A 60 15.33 -15.98 -18.23
N GLY A 61 14.67 -17.01 -17.75
CA GLY A 61 13.30 -16.92 -17.25
C GLY A 61 13.24 -16.91 -15.73
N ARG A 62 12.07 -16.52 -15.23
CA ARG A 62 11.71 -16.56 -13.82
C ARG A 62 10.39 -17.33 -13.66
N ASP A 63 10.30 -18.11 -12.61
CA ASP A 63 9.11 -18.85 -12.21
C ASP A 63 8.71 -18.45 -10.79
N PHE A 64 7.47 -18.02 -10.60
CA PHE A 64 6.96 -17.58 -9.31
C PHE A 64 5.46 -17.78 -9.19
N PHE A 65 5.02 -17.96 -7.96
CA PHE A 65 3.60 -18.04 -7.63
C PHE A 65 3.12 -16.70 -7.07
N ASN A 66 1.97 -16.24 -7.57
CA ASN A 66 1.19 -15.20 -6.94
C ASN A 66 -0.01 -15.85 -6.27
N VAL A 67 -0.05 -15.81 -4.97
CA VAL A 67 -1.16 -16.31 -4.17
C VAL A 67 -1.67 -15.17 -3.31
N ALA A 68 -2.97 -14.96 -3.35
CA ALA A 68 -3.63 -14.02 -2.46
C ALA A 68 -5.04 -14.52 -2.11
N GLY A 69 -5.55 -14.05 -0.99
CA GLY A 69 -6.90 -14.35 -0.58
C GLY A 69 -7.27 -13.61 0.70
N HIS A 70 -8.55 -13.33 0.83
CA HIS A 70 -9.10 -12.68 2.01
C HIS A 70 -10.54 -13.07 2.27
N ILE A 71 -10.94 -12.93 3.52
CA ILE A 71 -12.31 -13.04 3.98
C ILE A 71 -12.76 -11.65 4.43
N THR A 72 -13.96 -11.26 4.03
CA THR A 72 -14.61 -10.01 4.40
C THR A 72 -15.85 -10.33 5.22
N PHE A 73 -16.01 -9.65 6.35
CA PHE A 73 -17.17 -9.76 7.21
C PHE A 73 -17.77 -8.38 7.49
N SER A 74 -19.06 -8.22 7.17
CA SER A 74 -19.80 -6.97 7.39
C SER A 74 -20.96 -7.25 8.33
N PRO A 75 -20.75 -7.15 9.66
CA PRO A 75 -21.81 -7.38 10.66
C PRO A 75 -22.98 -6.40 10.50
N ILE A 76 -22.66 -5.15 10.18
CA ILE A 76 -23.58 -4.05 9.86
C ILE A 76 -23.05 -3.28 8.65
N GLU A 77 -23.88 -2.41 8.05
CA GLU A 77 -23.51 -1.66 6.83
C GLU A 77 -22.33 -0.68 7.05
N GLU A 78 -22.19 -0.17 8.25
CA GLU A 78 -21.17 0.80 8.63
C GLU A 78 -19.80 0.17 8.90
N ILE A 79 -19.75 -1.12 9.22
CA ILE A 79 -18.50 -1.78 9.63
C ILE A 79 -18.19 -2.95 8.71
N THR A 80 -17.00 -2.94 8.15
CA THR A 80 -16.44 -4.04 7.36
C THR A 80 -15.08 -4.43 7.92
N VAL A 81 -14.94 -5.69 8.27
CA VAL A 81 -13.68 -6.32 8.69
C VAL A 81 -13.17 -7.21 7.56
N GLN A 82 -11.92 -7.08 7.19
CA GLN A 82 -11.27 -7.91 6.19
C GLN A 82 -9.95 -8.47 6.74
N PHE A 83 -9.77 -9.77 6.64
CA PHE A 83 -8.55 -10.46 7.03
C PHE A 83 -8.06 -11.34 5.90
N GLY A 84 -6.76 -11.32 5.63
CA GLY A 84 -6.20 -12.14 4.57
C GLY A 84 -4.74 -11.86 4.28
N HIS A 85 -4.32 -12.38 3.14
CA HIS A 85 -3.01 -12.15 2.53
C HIS A 85 -3.23 -11.65 1.11
N ASP A 86 -3.08 -10.35 0.89
CA ASP A 86 -3.36 -9.73 -0.41
C ASP A 86 -2.66 -8.37 -0.51
N LYS A 87 -2.81 -7.70 -1.66
CA LYS A 87 -2.42 -6.33 -1.86
C LYS A 87 -3.51 -5.38 -1.39
N ASN A 88 -3.10 -4.28 -0.80
CA ASN A 88 -4.00 -3.17 -0.48
C ASN A 88 -3.53 -1.93 -1.24
N PHE A 89 -4.42 -1.33 -2.00
CA PHE A 89 -4.17 -0.06 -2.70
C PHE A 89 -4.97 1.05 -2.05
N ILE A 90 -4.29 2.15 -1.69
CA ILE A 90 -4.92 3.32 -1.06
C ILE A 90 -4.52 4.54 -1.85
N GLY A 91 -5.47 5.08 -2.64
CA GLY A 91 -5.24 6.25 -3.47
C GLY A 91 -6.23 6.36 -4.60
N ASN A 92 -6.14 7.46 -5.37
CA ASN A 92 -7.01 7.75 -6.51
C ASN A 92 -6.25 7.72 -7.85
N GLY A 93 -4.93 7.56 -7.81
CA GLY A 93 -4.02 7.57 -8.95
C GLY A 93 -3.79 6.21 -9.60
N TYR A 94 -2.91 6.20 -10.58
CA TYR A 94 -2.32 4.98 -11.13
C TYR A 94 -1.32 4.38 -10.14
N ARG A 95 -0.55 5.26 -9.48
CA ARG A 95 0.34 4.93 -8.35
C ARG A 95 -0.22 5.52 -7.06
N SER A 96 0.42 5.22 -5.95
CA SER A 96 0.08 5.79 -4.64
C SER A 96 1.33 5.96 -3.80
N LEU A 97 1.40 7.09 -3.06
CA LEU A 97 2.41 7.33 -2.04
C LEU A 97 2.02 6.74 -0.68
N ILE A 98 0.74 6.40 -0.49
CA ILE A 98 0.24 5.79 0.76
C ILE A 98 0.52 4.29 0.71
N LEU A 99 -0.12 3.58 -0.23
CA LEU A 99 0.11 2.16 -0.44
C LEU A 99 -0.26 1.79 -1.88
N SER A 100 0.71 1.28 -2.62
CA SER A 100 0.60 1.02 -4.05
C SER A 100 0.52 -0.47 -4.38
N ASN A 101 0.04 -0.80 -5.58
CA ASN A 101 0.04 -2.17 -6.11
C ASN A 101 1.45 -2.71 -6.44
N ASP A 102 2.47 -1.85 -6.36
CA ASP A 102 3.88 -2.27 -6.50
C ASP A 102 4.40 -2.96 -5.22
N ALA A 103 3.66 -2.84 -4.10
CA ALA A 103 3.95 -3.59 -2.89
C ALA A 103 3.69 -5.09 -3.09
N THR A 104 4.44 -5.91 -2.38
CA THR A 104 4.21 -7.36 -2.31
C THR A 104 2.94 -7.64 -1.50
N PRO A 105 2.15 -8.69 -1.83
CA PRO A 105 1.07 -9.13 -0.98
C PRO A 105 1.56 -9.38 0.44
N ASN A 106 0.79 -8.94 1.42
CA ASN A 106 1.11 -9.09 2.83
C ASN A 106 -0.10 -9.59 3.62
N THR A 107 0.15 -10.19 4.77
CA THR A 107 -0.93 -10.56 5.69
C THR A 107 -1.42 -9.31 6.40
N PHE A 108 -2.73 -9.11 6.42
CA PHE A 108 -3.32 -7.91 6.98
C PHE A 108 -4.65 -8.17 7.70
N LEU A 109 -4.96 -7.28 8.63
CA LEU A 109 -6.28 -7.05 9.20
C LEU A 109 -6.69 -5.62 8.85
N LYS A 110 -7.84 -5.47 8.18
CA LYS A 110 -8.37 -4.18 7.78
C LYS A 110 -9.77 -3.98 8.36
N LEU A 111 -9.97 -2.86 9.02
CA LEU A 111 -11.25 -2.43 9.56
C LEU A 111 -11.66 -1.13 8.85
N ASN A 112 -12.80 -1.13 8.18
CA ASN A 112 -13.41 0.07 7.61
C ASN A 112 -14.67 0.41 8.38
N THR A 113 -14.74 1.64 8.86
CA THR A 113 -15.91 2.19 9.55
C THR A 113 -16.44 3.39 8.78
N LYS A 114 -17.71 3.35 8.39
CA LYS A 114 -18.40 4.45 7.71
C LYS A 114 -19.41 5.04 8.63
N ALA A 115 -19.30 6.33 8.92
CA ALA A 115 -20.25 7.05 9.74
C ALA A 115 -20.56 8.41 9.10
N TRP A 116 -21.82 8.63 8.72
CA TRP A 116 -22.26 9.83 8.03
C TRP A 116 -21.41 10.15 6.78
N LYS A 117 -20.58 11.19 6.80
CA LYS A 117 -19.67 11.59 5.72
C LYS A 117 -18.23 11.11 5.92
N PHE A 118 -17.95 10.49 7.05
CA PHE A 118 -16.62 9.98 7.38
C PHE A 118 -16.46 8.53 6.95
N ASN A 119 -15.27 8.21 6.48
CA ASN A 119 -14.82 6.84 6.30
C ASN A 119 -13.47 6.71 7.00
N TYR A 120 -13.41 5.81 7.97
CA TYR A 120 -12.22 5.56 8.77
C TYR A 120 -11.72 4.13 8.53
N MET A 121 -10.50 4.02 8.06
CA MET A 121 -9.84 2.74 7.80
C MET A 121 -8.66 2.57 8.75
N ASN A 122 -8.60 1.40 9.38
CA ASN A 122 -7.44 0.90 10.10
C ASN A 122 -6.91 -0.32 9.37
N LEU A 123 -5.64 -0.32 9.00
CA LEU A 123 -4.97 -1.40 8.29
C LEU A 123 -3.71 -1.80 9.04
N TYR A 124 -3.73 -2.99 9.62
CA TYR A 124 -2.60 -3.60 10.31
C TYR A 124 -1.97 -4.63 9.39
N SER A 125 -0.68 -4.51 9.11
CA SER A 125 0.00 -5.35 8.12
C SER A 125 1.28 -5.95 8.66
N LEU A 126 1.54 -7.19 8.24
CA LEU A 126 2.79 -7.91 8.47
C LEU A 126 3.60 -7.92 7.18
N HIS A 127 4.76 -7.31 7.19
CA HIS A 127 5.69 -7.24 6.07
C HIS A 127 6.89 -8.17 6.29
N THR A 128 7.43 -8.69 5.21
CA THR A 128 8.65 -9.48 5.21
C THR A 128 9.76 -8.69 4.54
N ASP A 129 10.88 -8.50 5.23
CA ASP A 129 12.05 -7.85 4.65
C ASP A 129 12.86 -8.88 3.85
N SER A 130 12.99 -8.65 2.55
CA SER A 130 13.77 -9.52 1.65
C SER A 130 15.23 -9.10 1.53
N LYS A 131 15.66 -8.00 2.16
CA LYS A 131 17.06 -7.57 2.11
C LYS A 131 17.96 -8.57 2.80
N GLY A 132 18.96 -9.07 2.08
CA GLY A 132 19.92 -10.04 2.61
C GLY A 132 19.36 -11.46 2.74
N PHE A 133 18.25 -11.78 2.07
CA PHE A 133 17.73 -13.13 2.05
C PHE A 133 18.68 -14.04 1.24
N ASP A 134 19.36 -14.95 1.94
CA ASP A 134 20.29 -15.93 1.38
C ASP A 134 19.66 -17.32 1.14
N GLY A 135 18.35 -17.44 1.38
CA GLY A 135 17.60 -18.69 1.29
C GLY A 135 17.68 -19.56 2.55
N ASN A 136 18.56 -19.26 3.49
CA ASN A 136 18.83 -20.07 4.68
C ASN A 136 18.52 -19.34 6.00
N SER A 137 18.57 -18.01 5.97
CA SER A 137 18.30 -17.20 7.17
C SER A 137 16.81 -16.86 7.30
N PRO A 138 16.27 -16.80 8.54
CA PRO A 138 14.93 -16.30 8.76
C PRO A 138 14.78 -14.88 8.20
N THR A 139 13.72 -14.63 7.47
CA THR A 139 13.39 -13.27 7.00
C THR A 139 12.93 -12.41 8.17
N ARG A 140 13.47 -11.19 8.26
CA ARG A 140 13.00 -10.21 9.26
C ARG A 140 11.57 -9.81 8.96
N ARG A 141 10.78 -9.66 10.00
CA ARG A 141 9.41 -9.20 9.91
C ARG A 141 9.32 -7.75 10.39
N LYS A 142 8.54 -6.97 9.69
CA LYS A 142 8.16 -5.60 10.07
C LYS A 142 6.64 -5.52 10.11
N TYR A 143 6.15 -4.68 10.98
CA TYR A 143 4.74 -4.44 11.11
C TYR A 143 4.41 -3.02 10.70
N SER A 144 3.19 -2.78 10.26
CA SER A 144 2.68 -1.43 10.08
C SER A 144 1.26 -1.30 10.59
N ALA A 145 0.96 -0.16 11.15
CA ALA A 145 -0.38 0.28 11.54
C ALA A 145 -0.70 1.56 10.77
N LEU A 146 -1.58 1.46 9.79
CA LEU A 146 -2.01 2.57 8.95
C LEU A 146 -3.44 2.97 9.31
N HIS A 147 -3.62 4.25 9.61
CA HIS A 147 -4.90 4.89 9.89
C HIS A 147 -5.19 5.93 8.81
N HIS A 148 -6.35 5.84 8.17
CA HIS A 148 -6.78 6.78 7.14
C HIS A 148 -8.18 7.26 7.43
N LEU A 149 -8.34 8.54 7.69
CA LEU A 149 -9.62 9.20 7.92
C LEU A 149 -9.95 10.10 6.74
N SER A 150 -11.04 9.81 6.04
CA SER A 150 -11.53 10.63 4.94
C SER A 150 -12.91 11.20 5.22
N LEU A 151 -13.13 12.42 4.68
CA LEU A 151 -14.37 13.18 4.80
C LEU A 151 -14.89 13.57 3.41
N ASN A 152 -16.12 13.21 3.13
CA ASN A 152 -16.81 13.63 1.91
C ASN A 152 -17.46 15.01 2.09
N LEU A 153 -16.88 16.03 1.48
CA LEU A 153 -17.39 17.40 1.46
C LEU A 153 -18.30 17.60 0.24
N GLY A 154 -19.59 17.43 0.48
CA GLY A 154 -20.59 17.46 -0.59
C GLY A 154 -20.52 16.19 -1.47
N LYS A 155 -20.84 16.35 -2.77
CA LYS A 155 -20.89 15.24 -3.73
C LYS A 155 -19.58 15.02 -4.50
N ASN A 156 -18.72 16.02 -4.51
CA ASN A 156 -17.62 16.11 -5.46
C ASN A 156 -16.23 16.16 -4.85
N LEU A 157 -16.10 16.47 -3.57
CA LEU A 157 -14.81 16.62 -2.90
C LEU A 157 -14.67 15.62 -1.75
N THR A 158 -13.59 14.87 -1.75
CA THR A 158 -13.15 14.03 -0.64
C THR A 158 -11.79 14.53 -0.18
N LEU A 159 -11.63 14.72 1.12
CA LEU A 159 -10.35 15.01 1.76
C LEU A 159 -10.01 13.88 2.72
N GLY A 160 -8.77 13.48 2.78
CA GLY A 160 -8.25 12.46 3.67
C GLY A 160 -7.01 12.93 4.42
N VAL A 161 -6.84 12.42 5.63
CA VAL A 161 -5.61 12.51 6.42
C VAL A 161 -5.25 11.09 6.86
N TRP A 162 -3.95 10.81 6.96
CA TRP A 162 -3.49 9.48 7.29
C TRP A 162 -2.16 9.51 8.04
N GLU A 163 -1.94 8.47 8.81
CA GLU A 163 -0.66 8.12 9.38
C GLU A 163 -0.34 6.65 9.11
N ASN A 164 0.93 6.32 9.02
CA ASN A 164 1.39 4.95 8.97
C ASN A 164 2.62 4.81 9.86
N VAL A 165 2.50 4.00 10.90
CA VAL A 165 3.59 3.68 11.81
C VAL A 165 4.20 2.35 11.38
N ILE A 166 5.50 2.34 11.08
CA ILE A 166 6.25 1.15 10.70
C ILE A 166 7.20 0.83 11.85
N PHE A 167 7.07 -0.35 12.40
CA PHE A 167 7.84 -0.78 13.56
C PHE A 167 8.42 -2.17 13.38
N ASP A 168 9.59 -2.36 14.00
CA ASP A 168 10.33 -3.61 14.02
C ASP A 168 10.80 -3.82 15.46
N ARG A 169 10.34 -4.89 16.10
CA ARG A 169 10.78 -5.22 17.45
C ARG A 169 11.87 -6.27 17.39
N GLN A 170 13.09 -5.81 17.57
CA GLN A 170 14.23 -6.65 17.94
C GLN A 170 14.58 -6.37 19.40
N ASP A 171 13.97 -7.10 20.31
CA ASP A 171 14.51 -7.20 21.66
C ASP A 171 15.46 -8.41 21.72
N SER A 172 16.53 -8.28 22.50
CA SER A 172 17.56 -9.32 22.66
C SER A 172 17.02 -10.66 23.21
N LEU A 173 15.79 -10.68 23.70
CA LEU A 173 15.14 -11.84 24.32
C LEU A 173 13.90 -12.34 23.57
N GLU A 174 13.24 -11.52 22.75
CA GLU A 174 12.03 -11.90 22.00
C GLU A 174 12.00 -11.21 20.66
N THR A 175 12.22 -11.95 19.59
CA THR A 175 12.11 -11.51 18.22
C THR A 175 10.68 -11.69 17.71
N ASP A 176 10.20 -10.76 16.87
CA ASP A 176 8.99 -10.91 16.06
C ASP A 176 7.64 -10.79 16.79
N ARG A 177 7.48 -9.95 17.80
CA ARG A 177 6.16 -9.67 18.39
C ARG A 177 5.50 -8.43 17.80
N PHE A 178 4.21 -8.57 17.48
CA PHE A 178 3.34 -7.43 17.24
C PHE A 178 3.01 -6.77 18.59
N GLU A 179 3.25 -5.46 18.71
CA GLU A 179 2.86 -4.71 19.91
C GLU A 179 1.36 -4.37 19.88
N VAL A 180 0.65 -4.80 20.92
CA VAL A 180 -0.80 -4.58 21.05
C VAL A 180 -1.16 -3.11 21.11
N ASP A 181 -0.26 -2.24 21.58
CA ASP A 181 -0.47 -0.80 21.66
C ASP A 181 -0.71 -0.14 20.30
N TYR A 182 -0.18 -0.77 19.21
CA TYR A 182 -0.44 -0.31 17.85
C TYR A 182 -1.83 -0.69 17.29
N PHE A 183 -2.62 -1.49 18.01
CA PHE A 183 -4.03 -1.68 17.73
C PHE A 183 -4.91 -0.49 18.18
N ASN A 184 -4.34 0.49 18.87
CA ASN A 184 -5.07 1.68 19.24
C ASN A 184 -5.63 2.36 17.96
N PRO A 185 -6.95 2.47 17.80
CA PRO A 185 -7.53 2.99 16.56
C PRO A 185 -7.51 4.52 16.47
N LEU A 186 -6.89 5.23 17.41
CA LEU A 186 -6.85 6.69 17.39
C LEU A 186 -5.76 7.18 16.44
N ILE A 187 -6.18 7.86 15.37
CA ILE A 187 -5.26 8.51 14.42
C ILE A 187 -4.43 9.60 15.12
N PHE A 188 -3.16 9.71 14.75
CA PHE A 188 -2.16 10.63 15.30
C PHE A 188 -1.78 10.40 16.77
N TYR A 189 -2.31 9.34 17.40
CA TYR A 189 -1.95 9.03 18.79
C TYR A 189 -0.44 8.78 18.94
N ARG A 190 0.15 7.98 18.05
CA ARG A 190 1.58 7.66 18.07
C ARG A 190 2.46 8.81 17.58
N ALA A 191 2.00 9.60 16.63
CA ALA A 191 2.74 10.80 16.20
C ALA A 191 2.93 11.81 17.35
N VAL A 192 1.98 11.88 18.28
CA VAL A 192 2.07 12.72 19.48
C VAL A 192 2.97 12.09 20.55
N GLU A 193 2.97 10.78 20.70
CA GLU A 193 3.81 10.04 21.66
C GLU A 193 5.28 9.90 21.24
N HIS A 194 5.61 10.20 19.99
CA HIS A 194 6.98 10.04 19.45
C HIS A 194 8.07 10.84 20.21
N GLY A 195 7.70 11.75 21.11
CA GLY A 195 8.61 12.39 22.05
C GLY A 195 9.27 11.45 23.08
N LEU A 196 8.95 10.16 23.07
CA LEU A 196 9.38 9.17 24.07
C LEU A 196 10.47 8.18 23.59
N ASN A 197 11.33 8.54 22.62
CA ASN A 197 12.47 7.72 22.13
C ASN A 197 12.10 6.37 21.47
N SER A 198 11.05 6.32 20.67
CA SER A 198 10.78 5.17 19.84
C SER A 198 11.61 5.19 18.54
N SER A 199 12.17 4.04 18.15
CA SER A 199 12.89 3.86 16.87
C SER A 199 11.96 3.64 15.68
N ASP A 200 10.65 3.84 15.87
CA ASP A 200 9.62 3.56 14.87
C ASP A 200 9.58 4.67 13.81
N ASN A 201 9.39 4.29 12.55
CA ASN A 201 9.23 5.24 11.46
C ASN A 201 7.76 5.65 11.30
N ILE A 202 7.46 6.94 11.34
CA ILE A 202 6.11 7.49 11.22
C ILE A 202 5.99 8.31 9.95
N LEU A 203 5.11 7.87 9.07
CA LEU A 203 4.69 8.60 7.88
C LEU A 203 3.36 9.28 8.14
N LEU A 204 3.28 10.58 7.86
CA LEU A 204 2.07 11.39 7.95
C LEU A 204 1.69 11.92 6.58
N GLY A 205 0.41 12.11 6.31
CA GLY A 205 0.05 12.71 5.06
C GLY A 205 -1.42 13.07 4.91
N MET A 206 -1.71 13.58 3.73
CA MET A 206 -3.06 13.93 3.29
C MET A 206 -3.29 13.48 1.85
N ASP A 207 -4.55 13.28 1.51
CA ASP A 207 -4.97 13.03 0.15
C ASP A 207 -6.29 13.76 -0.15
N TRP A 208 -6.54 13.97 -1.45
CA TRP A 208 -7.77 14.58 -1.91
C TRP A 208 -8.21 14.02 -3.26
N LYS A 209 -9.50 14.10 -3.50
CA LYS A 209 -10.12 13.85 -4.80
C LYS A 209 -11.23 14.85 -5.02
N TRP A 210 -11.16 15.56 -6.16
CA TRP A 210 -12.17 16.52 -6.57
C TRP A 210 -12.69 16.18 -7.96
N ASN A 211 -13.99 15.85 -8.05
CA ASN A 211 -14.68 15.61 -9.32
C ASN A 211 -15.36 16.91 -9.77
N PHE A 212 -15.14 17.33 -11.00
CA PHE A 212 -15.70 18.56 -11.52
C PHE A 212 -16.07 18.42 -13.00
N LEU A 213 -16.95 19.31 -13.48
CA LEU A 213 -17.44 19.35 -14.87
C LEU A 213 -17.91 17.98 -15.40
N SER A 214 -18.44 17.13 -14.54
CA SER A 214 -18.99 15.78 -14.82
C SER A 214 -18.00 14.77 -15.42
N ARG A 215 -16.87 15.19 -15.96
CA ARG A 215 -15.91 14.34 -16.69
C ARG A 215 -14.48 14.41 -16.16
N PHE A 216 -14.21 15.32 -15.25
CA PHE A 216 -12.85 15.52 -14.72
C PHE A 216 -12.74 15.09 -13.27
N SER A 217 -11.62 14.48 -12.92
CA SER A 217 -11.26 14.17 -11.55
C SER A 217 -9.81 14.60 -11.29
N PHE A 218 -9.64 15.60 -10.44
CA PHE A 218 -8.33 16.00 -9.91
C PHE A 218 -8.10 15.32 -8.58
N TYR A 219 -6.93 14.75 -8.39
CA TYR A 219 -6.56 14.06 -7.17
C TYR A 219 -5.09 14.31 -6.81
N GLY A 220 -4.76 14.09 -5.56
CA GLY A 220 -3.38 14.15 -5.11
C GLY A 220 -3.16 13.55 -3.75
N GLN A 221 -1.89 13.42 -3.40
CA GLN A 221 -1.41 12.93 -2.12
C GLN A 221 -0.19 13.74 -1.71
N PHE A 222 -0.01 13.90 -0.42
CA PHE A 222 1.17 14.47 0.19
C PHE A 222 1.61 13.57 1.34
N VAL A 223 2.91 13.36 1.47
CA VAL A 223 3.52 12.55 2.54
C VAL A 223 4.70 13.30 3.15
N LEU A 224 4.79 13.21 4.45
CA LEU A 224 5.94 13.60 5.25
C LEU A 224 6.50 12.34 5.92
N ASP A 225 7.82 12.16 5.84
CA ASP A 225 8.57 11.12 6.52
C ASP A 225 9.49 11.82 7.54
N GLU A 226 9.47 11.37 8.78
CA GLU A 226 10.25 11.95 9.89
C GLU A 226 10.00 13.46 10.09
N PHE A 227 8.82 13.81 10.61
CA PHE A 227 8.49 15.20 10.94
C PHE A 227 9.13 15.64 12.25
N ILE A 228 10.22 16.40 12.16
CA ILE A 228 10.79 17.13 13.31
C ILE A 228 10.32 18.58 13.23
N LYS A 229 9.46 18.97 14.18
CA LYS A 229 8.79 20.28 14.20
C LYS A 229 9.77 21.46 14.19
N ASP A 230 10.86 21.35 14.92
CA ASP A 230 11.85 22.43 15.05
C ASP A 230 12.67 22.63 13.76
N ASP A 231 12.88 21.58 12.99
CA ASP A 231 13.60 21.63 11.72
C ASP A 231 12.72 22.05 10.54
N PHE A 232 11.40 21.84 10.61
CA PHE A 232 10.47 22.22 9.56
C PHE A 232 10.32 23.75 9.44
N PHE A 233 10.39 24.46 10.55
CA PHE A 233 10.30 25.93 10.58
C PHE A 233 11.67 26.61 10.55
N SER A 234 12.78 25.89 10.68
CA SER A 234 14.12 26.43 10.51
C SER A 234 14.50 26.39 9.02
N ALA A 235 14.92 27.54 8.48
CA ALA A 235 15.36 27.68 7.08
C ALA A 235 16.66 26.91 6.75
N THR A 236 17.18 26.14 7.66
CA THR A 236 18.33 25.26 7.46
C THR A 236 17.91 24.03 6.66
N THR A 237 18.62 23.78 5.59
CA THR A 237 18.45 22.61 4.69
C THR A 237 18.83 21.34 5.45
N SER A 238 17.96 20.90 6.34
CA SER A 238 18.15 19.65 7.07
C SER A 238 17.88 18.49 6.13
N TRP A 239 18.79 17.52 6.05
CA TRP A 239 18.62 16.24 5.36
C TRP A 239 17.47 15.40 5.93
N VAL A 240 16.91 15.82 7.04
CA VAL A 240 15.85 15.16 7.82
C VAL A 240 14.45 15.36 7.21
N ASN A 241 14.23 16.43 6.42
CA ASN A 241 12.92 16.71 5.85
C ASN A 241 12.67 15.92 4.55
N LYS A 242 12.23 14.68 4.68
CA LYS A 242 11.81 13.83 3.58
C LYS A 242 10.33 14.03 3.30
N TRP A 243 9.99 14.27 2.06
CA TRP A 243 8.60 14.47 1.65
C TRP A 243 8.34 13.94 0.24
N GLY A 244 7.08 13.73 -0.06
CA GLY A 244 6.64 13.37 -1.41
C GLY A 244 5.28 13.95 -1.73
N TYR A 245 5.03 14.19 -3.01
CA TYR A 245 3.70 14.53 -3.48
C TYR A 245 3.33 13.79 -4.76
N GLN A 246 2.05 13.60 -4.95
CA GLN A 246 1.43 13.11 -6.16
C GLN A 246 0.33 14.09 -6.55
N ALA A 247 0.22 14.40 -7.84
CA ALA A 247 -0.91 15.11 -8.41
C ALA A 247 -1.31 14.45 -9.72
N GLY A 248 -2.61 14.35 -9.99
CA GLY A 248 -3.10 13.75 -11.22
C GLY A 248 -4.45 14.25 -11.63
N LEU A 249 -4.70 14.20 -12.94
CA LEU A 249 -5.94 14.58 -13.59
C LEU A 249 -6.44 13.43 -14.47
N LYS A 250 -7.71 13.07 -14.30
CA LYS A 250 -8.43 12.15 -15.20
C LYS A 250 -9.45 12.91 -16.00
N TYR A 251 -9.54 12.61 -17.29
CA TYR A 251 -10.57 13.09 -18.20
C TYR A 251 -11.30 11.89 -18.79
N ILE A 252 -12.57 11.73 -18.42
CA ILE A 252 -13.42 10.61 -18.83
C ILE A 252 -14.17 10.99 -20.11
N ASN A 253 -14.23 10.07 -21.06
CA ASN A 253 -14.84 10.26 -22.38
C ASN A 253 -14.28 11.50 -23.09
N VAL A 254 -12.98 11.49 -23.35
CA VAL A 254 -12.20 12.58 -23.97
C VAL A 254 -12.88 13.03 -25.28
N GLY A 255 -13.13 14.34 -25.40
CA GLY A 255 -13.77 14.91 -26.60
C GLY A 255 -15.18 14.40 -26.88
N GLY A 256 -15.83 13.72 -25.91
CA GLY A 256 -17.15 13.13 -26.10
C GLY A 256 -17.12 11.69 -26.66
N LEU A 257 -15.94 11.13 -26.91
CA LEU A 257 -15.79 9.75 -27.37
C LEU A 257 -15.99 8.80 -26.19
N ASN A 258 -16.98 7.92 -26.29
CA ASN A 258 -17.26 6.94 -25.23
C ASN A 258 -16.09 5.95 -25.06
N ASN A 259 -15.75 5.67 -23.80
CA ASN A 259 -14.68 4.74 -23.42
C ASN A 259 -13.26 5.19 -23.82
N LEU A 260 -13.06 6.45 -24.19
CA LEU A 260 -11.74 7.04 -24.36
C LEU A 260 -11.43 7.91 -23.15
N ASP A 261 -10.58 7.40 -22.24
CA ASP A 261 -10.19 8.12 -21.04
C ASP A 261 -8.70 8.50 -21.12
N ALA A 262 -8.37 9.69 -20.60
CA ALA A 262 -7.00 10.14 -20.46
C ALA A 262 -6.68 10.39 -18.99
N GLN A 263 -5.46 10.04 -18.59
CA GLN A 263 -4.94 10.30 -17.26
C GLN A 263 -3.52 10.86 -17.35
N PHE A 264 -3.29 11.94 -16.62
CA PHE A 264 -1.97 12.49 -16.38
C PHE A 264 -1.66 12.43 -14.90
N GLU A 265 -0.44 12.01 -14.54
CA GLU A 265 -0.01 11.90 -13.15
C GLU A 265 1.47 12.26 -13.02
N ILE A 266 1.80 13.05 -12.01
CA ILE A 266 3.16 13.37 -11.60
C ILE A 266 3.37 12.92 -10.16
N ASN A 267 4.52 12.29 -9.91
CA ASN A 267 4.94 11.85 -8.59
C ASN A 267 6.37 12.37 -8.36
N GLN A 268 6.60 12.98 -7.21
CA GLN A 268 7.91 13.41 -6.78
C GLN A 268 8.13 13.01 -5.33
N VAL A 269 9.31 12.46 -5.05
CA VAL A 269 9.75 12.10 -3.70
C VAL A 269 11.13 12.69 -3.50
N ARG A 270 11.34 13.30 -2.35
CA ARG A 270 12.64 13.73 -1.85
C ARG A 270 13.04 12.77 -0.73
N PRO A 271 14.03 11.90 -0.99
CA PRO A 271 14.52 10.93 -0.01
C PRO A 271 15.38 11.57 1.06
#